data_dbd6bb0fd655c2d45a3f50657b59802e
#
_entry.id   dbd6bb0fd655c2d45a3f50657b59802e
#
_cell.length_a   1.000
_cell.length_b   1.000
_cell.length_c   1.000
_cell.angle_alpha   90.00
_cell.angle_beta   90.00
_cell.angle_gamma   90.00
#
_symmetry.space_group_name_H-M   'P 1'
#
loop_
_entity.id
_entity.type
_entity.pdbx_description
1 polymer ?
#
loop_
_entity_poly.entity_id
_entity_poly.type
_entity_poly.pdbx_seq_one_letter_code
_entity_poly.pdbx_strand_id
1 'polypeptide(L)'
;MTSVTTLATFTELGLITPLLARLAELKYQQPTPIQAQAIPSVLAGRDLIAGANTGSGKTATFALPMLQHLSQQRRANISSSSKSSKGNYVTGLILVPTRELAKQVADSIKSYAVHFNGEIKTVAVFGGVSVNTQMLTLRGGADILVATPGRLLDLISSNAIKLDKVNTLVLDEADRMLSLGFAEELTALLALTPKKKQILLFSATFPEQVKSLTQELLNNPIEIQLQSADASTLVQRVFTVNKGEKTAVLAHLIKENQWRQALIFVNAKHHSEHLAEKLAKRGITAAVFHGDKGQTERSRVLDGFKAGDIEVLIATDIAARGLDIEKLPVVINFNLPRSPSDYMHRIGRSGRAGEVGLAISLIDHEDYHHFTVIEKKNKIWLEREQVEGFEADEISDNSILAVEKPMAAPEGTGKKKRKKKTTINADIWSGYSKPE
;
A
#
# COMPACT_ATOMS: atom_id res chain seq x y z
N MET A 1 37.77 8.96 -0.97
CA MET A 1 37.65 7.52 -1.27
C MET A 1 36.15 7.22 -1.32
N THR A 2 35.58 7.21 -2.49
CA THR A 2 34.17 6.85 -2.74
C THR A 2 34.05 5.34 -2.60
N SER A 3 33.46 4.88 -1.50
CA SER A 3 33.11 3.48 -1.33
C SER A 3 32.09 3.09 -2.42
N VAL A 4 32.56 2.33 -3.41
CA VAL A 4 31.70 1.62 -4.35
C VAL A 4 30.91 0.62 -3.52
N THR A 5 29.66 0.93 -3.21
CA THR A 5 28.73 -0.01 -2.60
C THR A 5 28.46 -1.08 -3.67
N THR A 6 29.14 -2.22 -3.56
CA THR A 6 28.90 -3.39 -4.43
C THR A 6 27.43 -3.77 -4.22
N LEU A 7 26.61 -3.63 -5.26
CA LEU A 7 25.20 -4.02 -5.22
C LEU A 7 25.15 -5.53 -5.02
N ALA A 8 24.51 -5.96 -3.91
CA ALA A 8 24.33 -7.38 -3.61
C ALA A 8 23.59 -8.09 -4.76
N THR A 9 23.95 -9.33 -5.06
CA THR A 9 23.23 -10.18 -6.01
C THR A 9 22.22 -11.07 -5.29
N PHE A 10 21.20 -11.57 -5.97
CA PHE A 10 20.25 -12.52 -5.38
C PHE A 10 20.93 -13.81 -4.86
N THR A 11 22.03 -14.21 -5.47
CA THR A 11 22.84 -15.37 -5.01
C THR A 11 23.43 -15.13 -3.65
N GLU A 12 23.92 -13.90 -3.39
CA GLU A 12 24.53 -13.53 -2.11
C GLU A 12 23.48 -13.40 -0.97
N LEU A 13 22.20 -13.29 -1.32
CA LEU A 13 21.12 -13.26 -0.32
C LEU A 13 20.78 -14.62 0.28
N GLY A 14 21.40 -15.72 -0.19
CA GLY A 14 21.19 -17.06 0.34
C GLY A 14 19.96 -17.78 -0.23
N LEU A 15 19.44 -17.36 -1.36
CA LEU A 15 18.32 -18.02 -2.02
C LEU A 15 18.76 -19.33 -2.73
N ILE A 16 17.87 -20.34 -2.67
CA ILE A 16 18.10 -21.64 -3.33
C ILE A 16 17.98 -21.58 -4.84
N THR A 17 18.67 -22.50 -5.53
CA THR A 17 18.76 -22.57 -7.00
C THR A 17 17.40 -22.46 -7.73
N PRO A 18 16.31 -23.14 -7.32
CA PRO A 18 15.01 -23.01 -8.02
C PRO A 18 14.47 -21.57 -8.01
N LEU A 19 14.67 -20.83 -6.92
CA LEU A 19 14.25 -19.43 -6.83
C LEU A 19 15.15 -18.54 -7.69
N LEU A 20 16.46 -18.75 -7.67
CA LEU A 20 17.41 -17.99 -8.51
C LEU A 20 17.12 -18.16 -9.98
N ALA A 21 16.87 -19.41 -10.43
CA ALA A 21 16.50 -19.71 -11.81
C ALA A 21 15.21 -18.96 -12.21
N ARG A 22 14.20 -18.99 -11.32
CA ARG A 22 12.94 -18.28 -11.58
C ARG A 22 13.10 -16.76 -11.65
N LEU A 23 13.89 -16.17 -10.76
CA LEU A 23 14.18 -14.74 -10.80
C LEU A 23 14.88 -14.31 -12.09
N ALA A 24 15.81 -15.13 -12.60
CA ALA A 24 16.46 -14.90 -13.89
C ALA A 24 15.47 -14.92 -15.07
N GLU A 25 14.55 -15.90 -15.11
CA GLU A 25 13.46 -15.95 -16.10
C GLU A 25 12.55 -14.73 -16.05
N LEU A 26 12.25 -14.24 -14.84
CA LEU A 26 11.46 -13.03 -14.61
C LEU A 26 12.26 -11.74 -14.86
N LYS A 27 13.52 -11.86 -15.30
CA LYS A 27 14.44 -10.73 -15.59
C LYS A 27 14.73 -9.85 -14.38
N TYR A 28 14.72 -10.43 -13.17
CA TYR A 28 15.16 -9.74 -11.97
C TYR A 28 16.69 -9.73 -11.95
N GLN A 29 17.29 -8.61 -12.34
CA GLN A 29 18.73 -8.50 -12.46
C GLN A 29 19.42 -8.31 -11.11
N GLN A 30 18.88 -7.45 -10.27
CA GLN A 30 19.43 -7.09 -8.98
C GLN A 30 18.32 -6.98 -7.92
N PRO A 31 18.60 -7.31 -6.64
CA PRO A 31 17.65 -7.10 -5.57
C PRO A 31 17.44 -5.59 -5.33
N THR A 32 16.20 -5.24 -5.05
CA THR A 32 15.89 -3.87 -4.59
C THR A 32 16.51 -3.64 -3.20
N PRO A 33 16.66 -2.38 -2.77
CA PRO A 33 17.25 -2.08 -1.46
C PRO A 33 16.55 -2.79 -0.29
N ILE A 34 15.20 -2.94 -0.32
CA ILE A 34 14.48 -3.68 0.71
C ILE A 34 14.77 -5.18 0.66
N GLN A 35 14.86 -5.75 -0.54
CA GLN A 35 15.18 -7.16 -0.72
C GLN A 35 16.57 -7.49 -0.22
N ALA A 36 17.56 -6.67 -0.58
CA ALA A 36 18.94 -6.86 -0.15
C ALA A 36 19.11 -6.82 1.38
N GLN A 37 18.40 -5.92 2.06
CA GLN A 37 18.49 -5.77 3.51
C GLN A 37 17.65 -6.80 4.27
N ALA A 38 16.45 -7.12 3.78
CA ALA A 38 15.49 -7.92 4.53
C ALA A 38 15.60 -9.43 4.28
N ILE A 39 15.83 -9.88 3.04
CA ILE A 39 15.83 -11.32 2.71
C ILE A 39 16.75 -12.13 3.60
N PRO A 40 18.03 -11.77 3.85
CA PRO A 40 18.90 -12.53 4.72
C PRO A 40 18.37 -12.64 6.15
N SER A 41 17.80 -11.57 6.68
CA SER A 41 17.23 -11.55 8.04
C SER A 41 15.96 -12.40 8.14
N VAL A 42 15.12 -12.38 7.12
CA VAL A 42 13.90 -13.22 7.05
C VAL A 42 14.28 -14.70 6.94
N LEU A 43 15.29 -15.05 6.13
CA LEU A 43 15.83 -16.41 6.04
C LEU A 43 16.43 -16.90 7.36
N ALA A 44 16.99 -15.99 8.17
CA ALA A 44 17.48 -16.29 9.51
C ALA A 44 16.38 -16.44 10.57
N GLY A 45 15.09 -16.33 10.18
CA GLY A 45 13.95 -16.48 11.09
C GLY A 45 13.69 -15.27 11.99
N ARG A 46 14.29 -14.09 11.69
CA ARG A 46 14.10 -12.86 12.47
C ARG A 46 12.77 -12.18 12.12
N ASP A 47 12.16 -11.55 13.11
CA ASP A 47 11.03 -10.65 12.88
C ASP A 47 11.49 -9.39 12.16
N LEU A 48 10.60 -8.78 11.37
CA LEU A 48 10.91 -7.64 10.52
C LEU A 48 9.85 -6.55 10.65
N ILE A 49 10.30 -5.30 10.75
CA ILE A 49 9.51 -4.09 10.47
C ILE A 49 10.13 -3.42 9.24
N ALA A 50 9.34 -3.27 8.19
CA ALA A 50 9.82 -2.67 6.95
C ALA A 50 8.94 -1.48 6.54
N GLY A 51 9.54 -0.29 6.58
CA GLY A 51 8.97 0.93 6.05
C GLY A 51 9.27 1.04 4.55
N ALA A 52 8.27 0.73 3.71
CA ALA A 52 8.48 0.76 2.27
C ALA A 52 7.18 1.01 1.50
N ASN A 53 7.26 1.85 0.49
CA ASN A 53 6.15 2.15 -0.42
C ASN A 53 5.78 0.96 -1.30
N THR A 54 4.59 1.00 -1.94
CA THR A 54 4.23 0.05 -3.03
C THR A 54 5.30 0.11 -4.14
N GLY A 55 5.54 -1.02 -4.82
CA GLY A 55 6.56 -1.13 -5.89
C GLY A 55 8.01 -1.18 -5.45
N SER A 56 8.31 -1.15 -4.17
CA SER A 56 9.68 -1.31 -3.66
C SER A 56 10.20 -2.76 -3.70
N GLY A 57 9.36 -3.73 -4.09
CA GLY A 57 9.72 -5.14 -4.11
C GLY A 57 9.35 -5.92 -2.84
N LYS A 58 8.47 -5.39 -1.97
CA LYS A 58 8.03 -6.04 -0.71
C LYS A 58 7.56 -7.48 -0.91
N THR A 59 6.74 -7.73 -1.92
CA THR A 59 6.17 -9.06 -2.15
C THR A 59 7.25 -10.13 -2.31
N ALA A 60 8.28 -9.88 -3.11
CA ALA A 60 9.40 -10.81 -3.24
C ALA A 60 10.20 -10.92 -1.94
N THR A 61 10.30 -9.85 -1.15
CA THR A 61 11.04 -9.82 0.11
C THR A 61 10.53 -10.85 1.12
N PHE A 62 9.22 -11.05 1.23
CA PHE A 62 8.66 -12.08 2.12
C PHE A 62 8.37 -13.40 1.39
N ALA A 63 7.95 -13.36 0.12
CA ALA A 63 7.53 -14.55 -0.60
C ALA A 63 8.68 -15.51 -0.88
N LEU A 64 9.86 -15.01 -1.30
CA LEU A 64 11.01 -15.84 -1.63
C LEU A 64 11.52 -16.63 -0.40
N PRO A 65 11.76 -16.02 0.78
CA PRO A 65 12.11 -16.77 1.97
C PRO A 65 11.04 -17.76 2.43
N MET A 66 9.74 -17.38 2.37
CA MET A 66 8.65 -18.30 2.73
C MET A 66 8.64 -19.54 1.85
N LEU A 67 8.80 -19.39 0.54
CA LEU A 67 8.88 -20.50 -0.41
C LEU A 67 10.10 -21.39 -0.13
N GLN A 68 11.24 -20.79 0.18
CA GLN A 68 12.46 -21.54 0.56
C GLN A 68 12.25 -22.35 1.82
N HIS A 69 11.73 -21.77 2.90
CA HIS A 69 11.46 -22.47 4.16
C HIS A 69 10.48 -23.62 3.96
N LEU A 70 9.38 -23.41 3.24
CA LEU A 70 8.40 -24.46 2.94
C LEU A 70 9.02 -25.63 2.16
N SER A 71 9.83 -25.34 1.16
CA SER A 71 10.54 -26.38 0.37
C SER A 71 11.49 -27.18 1.26
N GLN A 72 12.26 -26.52 2.11
CA GLN A 72 13.18 -27.19 3.05
C GLN A 72 12.43 -28.07 4.07
N GLN A 73 11.34 -27.57 4.65
CA GLN A 73 10.51 -28.34 5.59
C GLN A 73 9.92 -29.59 4.93
N ARG A 74 9.43 -29.49 3.70
CA ARG A 74 8.90 -30.64 2.96
C ARG A 74 9.97 -31.72 2.71
N ARG A 75 11.15 -31.32 2.27
CA ARG A 75 12.27 -32.24 2.08
C ARG A 75 12.66 -32.94 3.38
N ALA A 76 12.71 -32.23 4.51
CA ALA A 76 12.98 -32.80 5.80
C ALA A 76 11.88 -33.82 6.24
N ASN A 77 10.61 -33.51 5.98
CA ASN A 77 9.48 -34.38 6.30
C ASN A 77 9.45 -35.66 5.44
N ILE A 78 9.82 -35.58 4.16
CA ILE A 78 9.95 -36.76 3.26
C ILE A 78 11.06 -37.69 3.78
N SER A 79 12.20 -37.16 4.17
CA SER A 79 13.33 -37.96 4.68
C SER A 79 13.03 -38.58 6.06
N SER A 80 12.15 -38.01 6.87
CA SER A 80 11.78 -38.54 8.19
C SER A 80 10.60 -39.52 8.20
N SER A 81 10.04 -39.90 7.03
CA SER A 81 8.86 -40.76 6.91
C SER A 81 7.62 -40.28 7.71
N SER A 82 7.61 -39.02 8.12
CA SER A 82 6.56 -38.41 8.92
C SER A 82 5.32 -38.23 8.02
N LYS A 83 4.21 -38.91 8.34
CA LYS A 83 2.93 -38.72 7.66
C LYS A 83 2.46 -37.28 7.92
N SER A 84 2.45 -36.45 6.88
CA SER A 84 1.82 -35.15 6.94
C SER A 84 0.38 -35.30 7.46
N SER A 85 0.04 -34.62 8.55
CA SER A 85 -1.32 -34.68 9.11
C SER A 85 -2.30 -34.10 8.07
N LYS A 86 -3.17 -34.97 7.55
CA LYS A 86 -4.26 -34.54 6.66
C LYS A 86 -5.21 -33.64 7.45
N GLY A 87 -5.24 -32.36 7.13
CA GLY A 87 -6.12 -31.38 7.76
C GLY A 87 -6.08 -30.04 7.04
N ASN A 88 -7.07 -29.20 7.29
CA ASN A 88 -7.17 -27.89 6.68
C ASN A 88 -6.32 -26.87 7.47
N TYR A 89 -5.00 -27.00 7.40
CA TYR A 89 -4.04 -26.11 8.08
C TYR A 89 -3.39 -25.12 7.11
N VAL A 90 -2.87 -24.04 7.68
CA VAL A 90 -2.04 -23.02 7.01
C VAL A 90 -0.69 -22.99 7.67
N THR A 91 0.38 -22.91 6.88
CA THR A 91 1.76 -22.79 7.37
C THR A 91 2.26 -21.33 7.28
N GLY A 92 2.03 -20.67 6.14
CA GLY A 92 2.33 -19.25 5.94
C GLY A 92 1.04 -18.45 5.78
N LEU A 93 0.83 -17.44 6.60
CA LEU A 93 -0.34 -16.56 6.54
C LEU A 93 0.10 -15.15 6.14
N ILE A 94 -0.56 -14.59 5.14
CA ILE A 94 -0.34 -13.21 4.68
C ILE A 94 -1.67 -12.47 4.77
N LEU A 95 -1.73 -11.45 5.62
CA LEU A 95 -2.89 -10.58 5.76
C LEU A 95 -2.68 -9.30 4.94
N VAL A 96 -3.70 -8.95 4.17
CA VAL A 96 -3.71 -7.80 3.26
C VAL A 96 -5.03 -7.05 3.35
N PRO A 97 -5.05 -5.72 3.12
CA PRO A 97 -6.27 -4.91 3.31
C PRO A 97 -7.34 -5.11 2.24
N THR A 98 -6.98 -5.53 1.01
CA THR A 98 -7.88 -5.51 -0.13
C THR A 98 -7.90 -6.84 -0.90
N ARG A 99 -9.00 -7.08 -1.62
CA ARG A 99 -9.20 -8.27 -2.46
C ARG A 99 -8.20 -8.35 -3.60
N GLU A 100 -7.97 -7.21 -4.22
CA GLU A 100 -7.06 -7.06 -5.35
C GLU A 100 -5.63 -7.40 -4.93
N LEU A 101 -5.20 -6.86 -3.77
CA LEU A 101 -3.88 -7.16 -3.24
C LEU A 101 -3.75 -8.63 -2.84
N ALA A 102 -4.82 -9.24 -2.28
CA ALA A 102 -4.81 -10.68 -1.97
C ALA A 102 -4.57 -11.53 -3.22
N LYS A 103 -5.27 -11.22 -4.32
CA LYS A 103 -5.09 -11.90 -5.60
C LYS A 103 -3.67 -11.67 -6.15
N GLN A 104 -3.24 -10.42 -6.21
CA GLN A 104 -1.93 -10.02 -6.72
C GLN A 104 -0.78 -10.72 -5.97
N VAL A 105 -0.79 -10.69 -4.64
CA VAL A 105 0.24 -11.34 -3.82
C VAL A 105 0.24 -12.83 -4.03
N ALA A 106 -0.93 -13.48 -4.06
CA ALA A 106 -1.03 -14.92 -4.31
C ALA A 106 -0.52 -15.30 -5.72
N ASP A 107 -0.84 -14.51 -6.74
CA ASP A 107 -0.40 -14.76 -8.12
C ASP A 107 1.11 -14.53 -8.27
N SER A 108 1.68 -13.52 -7.58
CA SER A 108 3.13 -13.33 -7.50
C SER A 108 3.83 -14.53 -6.85
N ILE A 109 3.30 -15.02 -5.71
CA ILE A 109 3.87 -16.20 -5.03
C ILE A 109 3.82 -17.43 -5.93
N LYS A 110 2.70 -17.70 -6.62
CA LYS A 110 2.57 -18.79 -7.59
C LYS A 110 3.59 -18.64 -8.72
N SER A 111 3.79 -17.41 -9.21
CA SER A 111 4.79 -17.11 -10.22
C SER A 111 6.20 -17.45 -9.75
N TYR A 112 6.57 -17.14 -8.52
CA TYR A 112 7.88 -17.51 -7.95
C TYR A 112 8.01 -19.02 -7.69
N ALA A 113 6.89 -19.69 -7.44
CA ALA A 113 6.86 -21.12 -7.09
C ALA A 113 6.90 -22.10 -8.28
N VAL A 114 7.01 -21.63 -9.53
CA VAL A 114 6.93 -22.47 -10.74
C VAL A 114 7.90 -23.66 -10.70
N HIS A 115 9.13 -23.47 -10.25
CA HIS A 115 10.13 -24.54 -10.17
C HIS A 115 10.01 -25.49 -8.98
N PHE A 116 8.95 -25.34 -8.18
CA PHE A 116 8.59 -26.31 -7.13
C PHE A 116 7.57 -27.36 -7.60
N ASN A 117 7.32 -27.46 -8.91
CA ASN A 117 6.50 -28.52 -9.56
C ASN A 117 5.12 -28.73 -8.90
N GLY A 118 4.44 -27.66 -8.48
CA GLY A 118 3.14 -27.73 -7.83
C GLY A 118 3.15 -28.23 -6.39
N GLU A 119 4.34 -28.39 -5.79
CA GLU A 119 4.45 -28.84 -4.39
C GLU A 119 3.89 -27.84 -3.38
N ILE A 120 3.83 -26.53 -3.72
CA ILE A 120 3.40 -25.47 -2.81
C ILE A 120 2.03 -24.95 -3.20
N LYS A 121 1.04 -25.20 -2.35
CA LYS A 121 -0.34 -24.75 -2.53
C LYS A 121 -0.53 -23.34 -1.98
N THR A 122 -0.66 -22.35 -2.86
CA THR A 122 -0.99 -20.96 -2.51
C THR A 122 -2.43 -20.64 -2.84
N VAL A 123 -3.17 -20.16 -1.85
CA VAL A 123 -4.60 -19.81 -1.97
C VAL A 123 -4.82 -18.36 -1.56
N ALA A 124 -5.69 -17.64 -2.30
CA ALA A 124 -6.16 -16.32 -1.90
C ALA A 124 -7.64 -16.40 -1.47
N VAL A 125 -7.97 -15.73 -0.34
CA VAL A 125 -9.36 -15.63 0.16
C VAL A 125 -9.69 -14.17 0.49
N PHE A 126 -10.86 -13.72 0.02
CA PHE A 126 -11.28 -12.32 0.17
C PHE A 126 -12.80 -12.21 0.03
N GLY A 127 -13.35 -11.11 0.54
CA GLY A 127 -14.79 -10.84 0.49
C GLY A 127 -15.31 -10.61 -0.94
N GLY A 128 -16.64 -10.66 -1.11
CA GLY A 128 -17.31 -10.35 -2.39
C GLY A 128 -17.33 -11.46 -3.43
N VAL A 129 -16.91 -12.67 -3.05
CA VAL A 129 -17.10 -13.92 -3.79
C VAL A 129 -17.72 -14.96 -2.86
N SER A 130 -18.30 -16.01 -3.44
CA SER A 130 -18.96 -17.08 -2.66
C SER A 130 -18.00 -17.71 -1.63
N VAL A 131 -18.45 -17.80 -0.39
CA VAL A 131 -17.72 -18.50 0.70
C VAL A 131 -17.52 -19.96 0.35
N ASN A 132 -18.57 -20.62 -0.18
CA ASN A 132 -18.55 -22.04 -0.53
C ASN A 132 -17.45 -22.37 -1.56
N THR A 133 -17.26 -21.52 -2.57
CA THR A 133 -16.20 -21.71 -3.57
C THR A 133 -14.82 -21.63 -2.92
N GLN A 134 -14.62 -20.70 -1.97
CA GLN A 134 -13.36 -20.58 -1.26
C GLN A 134 -13.14 -21.74 -0.26
N MET A 135 -14.18 -22.22 0.39
CA MET A 135 -14.10 -23.41 1.24
C MET A 135 -13.65 -24.64 0.43
N LEU A 136 -14.15 -24.80 -0.80
CA LEU A 136 -13.73 -25.89 -1.69
C LEU A 136 -12.24 -25.80 -2.04
N THR A 137 -11.73 -24.61 -2.33
CA THR A 137 -10.29 -24.41 -2.63
C THR A 137 -9.41 -24.67 -1.43
N LEU A 138 -9.92 -24.47 -0.21
CA LEU A 138 -9.20 -24.70 1.05
C LEU A 138 -9.20 -26.16 1.51
N ARG A 139 -9.91 -27.07 0.85
CA ARG A 139 -9.86 -28.49 1.19
C ARG A 139 -8.43 -29.02 1.14
N GLY A 140 -8.02 -29.68 2.23
CA GLY A 140 -6.64 -30.16 2.42
C GLY A 140 -5.64 -29.06 2.84
N GLY A 141 -6.13 -27.86 3.22
CA GLY A 141 -5.32 -26.74 3.70
C GLY A 141 -4.67 -25.93 2.60
N ALA A 142 -3.72 -25.08 2.99
CA ALA A 142 -2.87 -24.31 2.10
C ALA A 142 -1.48 -24.18 2.74
N ASP A 143 -0.42 -24.23 1.94
CA ASP A 143 0.92 -23.92 2.45
C ASP A 143 1.08 -22.43 2.71
N ILE A 144 0.59 -21.61 1.77
CA ILE A 144 0.52 -20.16 1.91
C ILE A 144 -0.94 -19.70 1.67
N LEU A 145 -1.48 -18.99 2.63
CA LEU A 145 -2.80 -18.37 2.55
C LEU A 145 -2.64 -16.85 2.52
N VAL A 146 -3.15 -16.20 1.47
CA VAL A 146 -3.25 -14.75 1.40
C VAL A 146 -4.70 -14.36 1.65
N ALA A 147 -4.96 -13.52 2.65
CA ALA A 147 -6.32 -13.28 3.11
C ALA A 147 -6.61 -11.82 3.44
N THR A 148 -7.85 -11.38 3.18
CA THR A 148 -8.40 -10.21 3.85
C THR A 148 -8.98 -10.61 5.22
N PRO A 149 -8.77 -9.78 6.29
CA PRO A 149 -9.08 -10.19 7.67
C PRO A 149 -10.50 -10.73 7.87
N GLY A 150 -11.54 -9.96 7.51
CA GLY A 150 -12.92 -10.36 7.73
C GLY A 150 -13.29 -11.70 7.06
N ARG A 151 -12.89 -11.92 5.78
CA ARG A 151 -13.17 -13.19 5.09
C ARG A 151 -12.45 -14.37 5.72
N LEU A 152 -11.26 -14.17 6.25
CA LEU A 152 -10.55 -15.24 6.94
C LEU A 152 -11.28 -15.66 8.21
N LEU A 153 -11.82 -14.72 8.98
CA LEU A 153 -12.65 -15.02 10.15
C LEU A 153 -13.92 -15.78 9.76
N ASP A 154 -14.62 -15.40 8.66
CA ASP A 154 -15.78 -16.14 8.14
C ASP A 154 -15.45 -17.60 7.83
N LEU A 155 -14.29 -17.85 7.22
CA LEU A 155 -13.84 -19.21 6.86
C LEU A 155 -13.41 -20.03 8.08
N ILE A 156 -12.83 -19.40 9.10
CA ILE A 156 -12.48 -20.04 10.36
C ILE A 156 -13.74 -20.40 11.14
N SER A 157 -14.70 -19.48 11.25
CA SER A 157 -15.99 -19.73 11.93
C SER A 157 -16.78 -20.84 11.26
N SER A 158 -16.64 -21.01 9.94
CA SER A 158 -17.19 -22.11 9.16
C SER A 158 -16.35 -23.39 9.22
N ASN A 159 -15.32 -23.44 10.07
CA ASN A 159 -14.39 -24.57 10.22
C ASN A 159 -13.70 -25.02 8.92
N ALA A 160 -13.57 -24.10 7.94
CA ALA A 160 -12.95 -24.38 6.65
C ALA A 160 -11.42 -24.44 6.73
N ILE A 161 -10.81 -23.73 7.68
CA ILE A 161 -9.35 -23.61 7.84
C ILE A 161 -8.98 -23.39 9.31
N LYS A 162 -7.77 -23.85 9.69
CA LYS A 162 -7.20 -23.67 11.03
C LYS A 162 -5.84 -22.96 10.93
N LEU A 163 -5.54 -22.09 11.89
CA LEU A 163 -4.33 -21.30 11.92
C LEU A 163 -3.28 -21.76 12.95
N ASP A 164 -3.56 -22.84 13.68
CA ASP A 164 -2.71 -23.37 14.76
C ASP A 164 -1.33 -23.91 14.31
N LYS A 165 -1.09 -23.99 13.00
CA LYS A 165 0.20 -24.37 12.40
C LYS A 165 0.91 -23.25 11.66
N VAL A 166 0.44 -22.02 11.79
CA VAL A 166 1.10 -20.87 11.18
C VAL A 166 2.46 -20.63 11.83
N ASN A 167 3.50 -20.72 11.04
CA ASN A 167 4.90 -20.46 11.47
C ASN A 167 5.43 -19.12 10.97
N THR A 168 4.85 -18.56 9.90
CA THR A 168 5.19 -17.24 9.37
C THR A 168 3.91 -16.44 9.14
N LEU A 169 3.85 -15.26 9.73
CA LEU A 169 2.76 -14.29 9.56
C LEU A 169 3.33 -13.04 8.90
N VAL A 170 2.72 -12.63 7.79
CA VAL A 170 2.99 -11.36 7.11
C VAL A 170 1.80 -10.44 7.27
N LEU A 171 2.06 -9.20 7.70
CA LEU A 171 1.10 -8.10 7.67
C LEU A 171 1.57 -7.12 6.60
N ASP A 172 0.93 -7.13 5.44
CA ASP A 172 1.26 -6.20 4.35
C ASP A 172 0.26 -5.05 4.28
N GLU A 173 0.77 -3.83 4.10
CA GLU A 173 0.01 -2.58 4.24
C GLU A 173 -0.72 -2.47 5.59
N ALA A 174 0.03 -2.67 6.71
CA ALA A 174 -0.54 -2.69 8.06
C ALA A 174 -1.25 -1.38 8.43
N ASP A 175 -0.68 -0.21 8.11
CA ASP A 175 -1.31 1.10 8.27
C ASP A 175 -2.66 1.16 7.55
N ARG A 176 -2.73 0.51 6.44
CA ARG A 176 -3.93 0.45 5.63
C ARG A 176 -5.01 -0.44 6.24
N MET A 177 -4.64 -1.62 6.74
CA MET A 177 -5.60 -2.49 7.44
C MET A 177 -6.23 -1.76 8.63
N LEU A 178 -5.41 -1.08 9.44
CA LEU A 178 -5.90 -0.31 10.59
C LEU A 178 -6.78 0.88 10.16
N SER A 179 -6.41 1.62 9.11
CA SER A 179 -7.21 2.74 8.60
C SER A 179 -8.56 2.32 8.01
N LEU A 180 -8.70 1.06 7.60
CA LEU A 180 -9.96 0.47 7.12
C LEU A 180 -10.83 -0.10 8.25
N GLY A 181 -10.35 -0.06 9.49
CA GLY A 181 -11.08 -0.52 10.66
C GLY A 181 -10.90 -1.99 10.99
N PHE A 182 -9.92 -2.69 10.41
CA PHE A 182 -9.67 -4.12 10.67
C PHE A 182 -8.92 -4.41 11.97
N ALA A 183 -8.89 -3.48 12.93
CA ALA A 183 -8.15 -3.67 14.19
C ALA A 183 -8.70 -4.85 15.02
N GLU A 184 -10.02 -4.98 15.12
CA GLU A 184 -10.68 -6.06 15.87
C GLU A 184 -10.44 -7.42 15.20
N GLU A 185 -10.61 -7.49 13.88
CA GLU A 185 -10.38 -8.73 13.12
C GLU A 185 -8.91 -9.16 13.18
N LEU A 186 -7.96 -8.22 13.13
CA LEU A 186 -6.54 -8.52 13.30
C LEU A 186 -6.27 -9.11 14.67
N THR A 187 -6.79 -8.51 15.74
CA THR A 187 -6.65 -9.00 17.11
C THR A 187 -7.22 -10.42 17.25
N ALA A 188 -8.40 -10.66 16.70
CA ALA A 188 -9.04 -11.98 16.73
C ALA A 188 -8.21 -13.04 15.97
N LEU A 189 -7.69 -12.70 14.78
CA LEU A 189 -6.86 -13.60 13.98
C LEU A 189 -5.53 -13.91 14.67
N LEU A 190 -4.90 -12.91 15.28
CA LEU A 190 -3.64 -13.07 16.02
C LEU A 190 -3.79 -14.03 17.20
N ALA A 191 -4.90 -13.96 17.92
CA ALA A 191 -5.24 -14.86 19.01
C ALA A 191 -5.37 -16.33 18.58
N LEU A 192 -5.73 -16.57 17.31
CA LEU A 192 -5.89 -17.92 16.72
C LEU A 192 -4.59 -18.50 16.15
N THR A 193 -3.52 -17.72 16.09
CA THR A 193 -2.22 -18.17 15.59
C THR A 193 -1.29 -18.58 16.74
N PRO A 194 -0.31 -19.48 16.52
CA PRO A 194 0.66 -19.86 17.55
C PRO A 194 1.41 -18.64 18.11
N LYS A 195 1.75 -18.69 19.40
CA LYS A 195 2.58 -17.63 20.02
C LYS A 195 3.98 -17.56 19.41
N LYS A 196 4.60 -18.72 19.13
CA LYS A 196 5.90 -18.79 18.48
C LYS A 196 5.72 -18.89 16.97
N LYS A 197 5.98 -17.79 16.29
CA LYS A 197 5.96 -17.65 14.82
C LYS A 197 6.86 -16.49 14.42
N GLN A 198 7.33 -16.46 13.20
CA GLN A 198 8.00 -15.30 12.62
C GLN A 198 6.96 -14.29 12.16
N ILE A 199 7.15 -13.00 12.44
CA ILE A 199 6.25 -11.93 12.03
C ILE A 199 7.00 -10.93 11.15
N LEU A 200 6.44 -10.66 9.98
CA LEU A 200 6.96 -9.71 9.00
C LEU A 200 5.92 -8.62 8.79
N LEU A 201 6.20 -7.41 9.22
CA LEU A 201 5.29 -6.28 9.12
C LEU A 201 5.82 -5.27 8.09
N PHE A 202 4.99 -5.01 7.08
CA PHE A 202 5.24 -4.02 6.04
C PHE A 202 4.20 -2.90 6.14
N SER A 203 4.68 -1.67 6.14
CA SER A 203 3.83 -0.48 6.21
C SER A 203 4.47 0.68 5.44
N ALA A 204 3.67 1.52 4.80
CA ALA A 204 4.18 2.74 4.18
C ALA A 204 4.34 3.86 5.22
N THR A 205 3.49 3.87 6.25
CA THR A 205 3.49 4.86 7.32
C THR A 205 3.42 4.19 8.70
N PHE A 206 3.93 4.87 9.73
CA PHE A 206 3.94 4.36 11.10
C PHE A 206 3.19 5.30 12.05
N PRO A 207 1.85 5.44 11.90
CA PRO A 207 1.03 6.12 12.88
C PRO A 207 1.06 5.38 14.23
N GLU A 208 0.58 6.02 15.30
CA GLU A 208 0.65 5.46 16.66
C GLU A 208 0.02 4.06 16.75
N GLN A 209 -1.08 3.81 16.06
CA GLN A 209 -1.73 2.49 16.02
C GLN A 209 -0.82 1.39 15.44
N VAL A 210 -0.04 1.69 14.39
CA VAL A 210 0.92 0.73 13.82
C VAL A 210 2.07 0.50 14.79
N LYS A 211 2.57 1.56 15.45
CA LYS A 211 3.64 1.42 16.45
C LYS A 211 3.19 0.56 17.65
N SER A 212 2.00 0.79 18.17
CA SER A 212 1.44 -0.03 19.24
C SER A 212 1.35 -1.51 18.82
N LEU A 213 0.84 -1.76 17.61
CA LEU A 213 0.76 -3.11 17.06
C LEU A 213 2.16 -3.76 16.93
N THR A 214 3.18 -3.01 16.50
CA THR A 214 4.55 -3.55 16.39
C THR A 214 5.14 -3.88 17.74
N GLN A 215 4.96 -3.05 18.74
CA GLN A 215 5.47 -3.27 20.10
C GLN A 215 4.82 -4.48 20.79
N GLU A 216 3.55 -4.73 20.52
CA GLU A 216 2.81 -5.86 21.09
C GLU A 216 3.20 -7.19 20.43
N LEU A 217 3.43 -7.20 19.12
CA LEU A 217 3.52 -8.43 18.34
C LEU A 217 4.93 -8.92 18.08
N LEU A 218 5.89 -8.02 17.86
CA LEU A 218 7.21 -8.40 17.37
C LEU A 218 8.24 -8.56 18.49
N ASN A 219 9.12 -9.55 18.30
CA ASN A 219 10.17 -9.83 19.26
C ASN A 219 11.54 -9.46 18.68
N ASN A 220 12.12 -8.36 19.17
CA ASN A 220 13.42 -7.84 18.72
C ASN A 220 13.55 -7.82 17.18
N PRO A 221 12.64 -7.11 16.48
CA PRO A 221 12.60 -7.10 15.03
C PRO A 221 13.81 -6.38 14.43
N ILE A 222 14.13 -6.74 13.19
CA ILE A 222 14.99 -5.90 12.34
C ILE A 222 14.11 -4.77 11.78
N GLU A 223 14.55 -3.55 11.97
CA GLU A 223 13.86 -2.37 11.43
C GLU A 223 14.58 -1.89 10.18
N ILE A 224 13.84 -1.86 9.07
CA ILE A 224 14.30 -1.34 7.78
C ILE A 224 13.40 -0.18 7.41
N GLN A 225 13.95 1.01 7.42
CA GLN A 225 13.29 2.19 6.86
C GLN A 225 14.03 2.61 5.59
N LEU A 226 13.44 2.31 4.45
CA LEU A 226 13.94 2.90 3.22
C LEU A 226 13.54 4.38 3.23
N GLN A 227 14.54 5.24 3.33
CA GLN A 227 14.31 6.63 2.95
C GLN A 227 13.80 6.58 1.52
N SER A 228 12.74 7.34 1.22
CA SER A 228 12.22 7.45 -0.14
C SER A 228 13.36 7.94 -1.05
N ALA A 229 14.16 6.98 -1.54
CA ALA A 229 15.04 7.23 -2.64
C ALA A 229 14.13 7.55 -3.84
N ASP A 230 14.40 8.68 -4.48
CA ASP A 230 13.74 9.17 -5.69
C ASP A 230 12.35 9.83 -5.54
N ALA A 231 12.24 10.81 -4.65
CA ALA A 231 11.32 11.93 -4.89
C ALA A 231 11.68 12.69 -6.21
N SER A 232 12.84 12.37 -6.81
CA SER A 232 13.37 13.09 -7.98
C SER A 232 12.68 12.75 -9.30
N THR A 233 11.93 11.64 -9.36
CA THR A 233 11.25 11.21 -10.60
C THR A 233 9.75 11.53 -10.63
N LEU A 234 9.16 12.02 -9.53
CA LEU A 234 7.75 12.38 -9.47
C LEU A 234 7.57 13.91 -9.50
N VAL A 235 7.11 14.42 -10.62
CA VAL A 235 6.72 15.83 -10.74
C VAL A 235 5.32 16.00 -10.17
N GLN A 236 5.17 16.93 -9.23
CA GLN A 236 3.87 17.23 -8.62
C GLN A 236 3.45 18.64 -9.02
N ARG A 237 2.22 18.79 -9.50
CA ARG A 237 1.64 20.08 -9.89
C ARG A 237 0.28 20.26 -9.23
N VAL A 238 -0.04 21.49 -8.89
CA VAL A 238 -1.31 21.85 -8.25
C VAL A 238 -1.95 22.97 -9.05
N PHE A 239 -3.11 22.69 -9.61
CA PHE A 239 -3.89 23.70 -10.32
C PHE A 239 -5.02 24.21 -9.45
N THR A 240 -5.09 25.53 -9.32
CA THR A 240 -6.23 26.22 -8.73
C THR A 240 -7.32 26.36 -9.79
N VAL A 241 -8.52 25.93 -9.47
CA VAL A 241 -9.65 25.90 -10.42
C VAL A 241 -10.95 26.27 -9.72
N ASN A 242 -11.87 26.89 -10.42
CA ASN A 242 -13.22 27.08 -9.91
C ASN A 242 -13.94 25.73 -9.77
N LYS A 243 -14.69 25.53 -8.68
CA LYS A 243 -15.39 24.27 -8.37
C LYS A 243 -16.23 23.75 -9.53
N GLY A 244 -16.93 24.64 -10.24
CA GLY A 244 -17.76 24.30 -11.41
C GLY A 244 -16.99 23.90 -12.66
N GLU A 245 -15.72 24.27 -12.75
CA GLU A 245 -14.87 24.11 -13.92
C GLU A 245 -13.90 22.92 -13.83
N LYS A 246 -13.74 22.28 -12.66
CA LYS A 246 -12.83 21.14 -12.47
C LYS A 246 -12.92 20.09 -13.59
N THR A 247 -14.14 19.78 -14.08
CA THR A 247 -14.32 18.80 -15.17
C THR A 247 -13.87 19.33 -16.53
N ALA A 248 -14.05 20.61 -16.80
CA ALA A 248 -13.62 21.24 -18.05
C ALA A 248 -12.09 21.31 -18.10
N VAL A 249 -11.47 21.76 -17.00
CA VAL A 249 -10.00 21.78 -16.83
C VAL A 249 -9.42 20.38 -16.99
N LEU A 250 -9.99 19.37 -16.31
CA LEU A 250 -9.54 17.99 -16.44
C LEU A 250 -9.57 17.51 -17.90
N ALA A 251 -10.69 17.77 -18.61
CA ALA A 251 -10.84 17.37 -20.00
C ALA A 251 -9.86 18.11 -20.93
N HIS A 252 -9.60 19.39 -20.67
CA HIS A 252 -8.61 20.18 -21.38
C HIS A 252 -7.20 19.58 -21.20
N LEU A 253 -6.78 19.36 -19.97
CA LEU A 253 -5.47 18.80 -19.66
C LEU A 253 -5.24 17.40 -20.27
N ILE A 254 -6.26 16.53 -20.23
CA ILE A 254 -6.17 15.20 -20.85
C ILE A 254 -5.94 15.31 -22.36
N LYS A 255 -6.69 16.20 -23.05
CA LYS A 255 -6.59 16.36 -24.50
C LYS A 255 -5.31 17.05 -24.93
N GLU A 256 -4.94 18.13 -24.27
CA GLU A 256 -3.75 18.91 -24.57
C GLU A 256 -2.48 18.07 -24.43
N ASN A 257 -2.37 17.30 -23.35
CA ASN A 257 -1.20 16.47 -23.08
C ASN A 257 -1.29 15.06 -23.69
N GLN A 258 -2.40 14.71 -24.33
CA GLN A 258 -2.65 13.41 -24.95
C GLN A 258 -2.36 12.25 -23.99
N TRP A 259 -2.72 12.41 -22.71
CA TRP A 259 -2.43 11.41 -21.70
C TRP A 259 -3.16 10.10 -21.98
N ARG A 260 -2.38 9.06 -21.97
CA ARG A 260 -2.83 7.66 -21.99
C ARG A 260 -2.52 7.02 -20.66
N GLN A 261 -3.36 6.10 -20.20
CA GLN A 261 -3.25 5.47 -18.88
C GLN A 261 -3.27 6.47 -17.72
N ALA A 262 -4.21 7.42 -17.75
CA ALA A 262 -4.43 8.37 -16.67
C ALA A 262 -5.33 7.77 -15.58
N LEU A 263 -4.86 7.80 -14.31
CA LEU A 263 -5.66 7.38 -13.15
C LEU A 263 -6.21 8.61 -12.42
N ILE A 264 -7.53 8.73 -12.34
CA ILE A 264 -8.22 9.85 -11.73
C ILE A 264 -8.86 9.42 -10.42
N PHE A 265 -8.53 10.10 -9.33
CA PHE A 265 -9.09 9.85 -8.02
C PHE A 265 -10.28 10.76 -7.69
N VAL A 266 -11.37 10.14 -7.25
CA VAL A 266 -12.58 10.80 -6.75
C VAL A 266 -12.96 10.27 -5.36
N ASN A 267 -13.66 11.09 -4.56
CA ASN A 267 -13.97 10.73 -3.17
C ASN A 267 -15.18 9.82 -2.99
N ALA A 268 -16.07 9.72 -3.98
CA ALA A 268 -17.30 8.95 -3.86
C ALA A 268 -17.67 8.22 -5.16
N LYS A 269 -18.37 7.08 -5.02
CA LYS A 269 -18.78 6.22 -6.13
C LYS A 269 -19.65 6.97 -7.16
N HIS A 270 -20.65 7.72 -6.68
CA HIS A 270 -21.52 8.50 -7.56
C HIS A 270 -20.75 9.62 -8.30
N HIS A 271 -19.68 10.15 -7.69
CA HIS A 271 -18.81 11.12 -8.38
C HIS A 271 -18.05 10.46 -9.53
N SER A 272 -17.69 9.18 -9.42
CA SER A 272 -16.97 8.50 -10.51
C SER A 272 -17.85 8.29 -11.74
N GLU A 273 -19.09 7.84 -11.56
CA GLU A 273 -20.04 7.66 -12.66
C GLU A 273 -20.38 9.03 -13.33
N HIS A 274 -20.70 10.03 -12.51
CA HIS A 274 -21.03 11.36 -13.01
C HIS A 274 -19.85 12.04 -13.76
N LEU A 275 -18.62 11.85 -13.26
CA LEU A 275 -17.43 12.37 -13.95
C LEU A 275 -17.22 11.65 -15.28
N ALA A 276 -17.40 10.33 -15.33
CA ALA A 276 -17.30 9.56 -16.58
C ALA A 276 -18.30 10.05 -17.63
N GLU A 277 -19.57 10.28 -17.24
CA GLU A 277 -20.59 10.84 -18.12
C GLU A 277 -20.22 12.24 -18.66
N LYS A 278 -19.71 13.11 -17.77
CA LYS A 278 -19.28 14.46 -18.15
C LYS A 278 -18.06 14.45 -19.09
N LEU A 279 -17.12 13.51 -18.90
CA LEU A 279 -15.97 13.34 -19.78
C LEU A 279 -16.40 12.77 -21.14
N ALA A 280 -17.33 11.80 -21.15
CA ALA A 280 -17.89 11.24 -22.39
C ALA A 280 -18.54 12.32 -23.28
N LYS A 281 -19.30 13.27 -22.68
CA LYS A 281 -19.86 14.43 -23.39
C LYS A 281 -18.78 15.34 -24.01
N ARG A 282 -17.55 15.24 -23.56
CA ARG A 282 -16.38 15.97 -24.07
C ARG A 282 -15.48 15.09 -24.96
N GLY A 283 -15.95 13.89 -25.33
CA GLY A 283 -15.24 12.95 -26.22
C GLY A 283 -14.08 12.22 -25.55
N ILE A 284 -14.11 12.06 -24.22
CA ILE A 284 -13.13 11.28 -23.45
C ILE A 284 -13.83 10.08 -22.85
N THR A 285 -13.45 8.87 -23.31
CA THR A 285 -13.97 7.62 -22.76
C THR A 285 -13.17 7.24 -21.51
N ALA A 286 -13.88 7.09 -20.39
CA ALA A 286 -13.28 6.70 -19.12
C ALA A 286 -13.99 5.47 -18.55
N ALA A 287 -13.22 4.52 -18.02
CA ALA A 287 -13.76 3.41 -17.25
C ALA A 287 -13.86 3.79 -15.77
N VAL A 288 -14.86 3.23 -15.08
CA VAL A 288 -15.12 3.51 -13.68
C VAL A 288 -14.77 2.30 -12.83
N PHE A 289 -14.09 2.55 -11.70
CA PHE A 289 -13.59 1.50 -10.79
C PHE A 289 -13.94 1.82 -9.34
N HIS A 290 -14.97 1.17 -8.79
CA HIS A 290 -15.39 1.31 -7.39
C HIS A 290 -15.96 0.02 -6.81
N GLY A 291 -16.21 0.01 -5.50
CA GLY A 291 -16.57 -1.21 -4.74
C GLY A 291 -17.89 -1.87 -5.13
N ASP A 292 -18.84 -1.13 -5.75
CA ASP A 292 -20.15 -1.68 -6.15
C ASP A 292 -20.10 -2.43 -7.49
N LYS A 293 -19.03 -2.26 -8.27
CA LYS A 293 -18.82 -3.07 -9.48
C LYS A 293 -18.52 -4.52 -9.11
N GLY A 294 -19.12 -5.46 -9.85
CA GLY A 294 -18.85 -6.88 -9.66
C GLY A 294 -17.39 -7.25 -9.88
N GLN A 295 -16.90 -8.30 -9.20
CA GLN A 295 -15.48 -8.66 -9.26
C GLN A 295 -14.99 -8.97 -10.68
N THR A 296 -15.82 -9.60 -11.51
CA THR A 296 -15.50 -9.90 -12.92
C THR A 296 -15.32 -8.62 -13.73
N GLU A 297 -16.22 -7.64 -13.56
CA GLU A 297 -16.12 -6.34 -14.24
C GLU A 297 -14.88 -5.58 -13.80
N ARG A 298 -14.60 -5.56 -12.49
CA ARG A 298 -13.40 -4.92 -11.94
C ARG A 298 -12.12 -5.53 -12.51
N SER A 299 -12.04 -6.87 -12.58
CA SER A 299 -10.89 -7.54 -13.20
C SER A 299 -10.75 -7.14 -14.67
N ARG A 300 -11.83 -7.18 -15.45
CA ARG A 300 -11.83 -6.80 -16.87
C ARG A 300 -11.36 -5.36 -17.09
N VAL A 301 -11.88 -4.42 -16.30
CA VAL A 301 -11.50 -3.00 -16.39
C VAL A 301 -10.02 -2.80 -16.04
N LEU A 302 -9.55 -3.48 -15.00
CA LEU A 302 -8.16 -3.40 -14.56
C LEU A 302 -7.19 -3.98 -15.61
N ASP A 303 -7.53 -5.15 -16.16
CA ASP A 303 -6.71 -5.80 -17.19
C ASP A 303 -6.68 -4.95 -18.47
N GLY A 304 -7.82 -4.37 -18.90
CA GLY A 304 -7.87 -3.47 -20.04
C GLY A 304 -7.09 -2.16 -19.82
N PHE A 305 -7.11 -1.61 -18.59
CA PHE A 305 -6.31 -0.44 -18.26
C PHE A 305 -4.80 -0.75 -18.26
N LYS A 306 -4.40 -1.91 -17.74
CA LYS A 306 -3.00 -2.37 -17.80
C LYS A 306 -2.52 -2.62 -19.23
N ALA A 307 -3.37 -3.17 -20.07
CA ALA A 307 -3.07 -3.41 -21.48
C ALA A 307 -3.01 -2.12 -22.34
N GLY A 308 -3.54 -1.00 -21.80
CA GLY A 308 -3.64 0.26 -22.54
C GLY A 308 -4.89 0.37 -23.41
N ASP A 309 -5.80 -0.60 -23.37
CA ASP A 309 -7.10 -0.55 -24.07
C ASP A 309 -8.04 0.50 -23.46
N ILE A 310 -7.87 0.78 -22.15
CA ILE A 310 -8.57 1.82 -21.42
C ILE A 310 -7.56 2.92 -21.09
N GLU A 311 -7.76 4.12 -21.64
CA GLU A 311 -6.83 5.23 -21.46
C GLU A 311 -7.07 6.01 -20.16
N VAL A 312 -8.32 6.09 -19.69
CA VAL A 312 -8.68 6.84 -18.48
C VAL A 312 -9.44 5.97 -17.51
N LEU A 313 -8.92 5.86 -16.29
CA LEU A 313 -9.55 5.12 -15.20
C LEU A 313 -9.95 6.07 -14.07
N ILE A 314 -11.23 6.13 -13.75
CA ILE A 314 -11.75 6.90 -12.62
C ILE A 314 -11.99 5.97 -11.45
N ALA A 315 -11.31 6.19 -10.34
CA ALA A 315 -11.36 5.29 -9.19
C ALA A 315 -11.58 6.02 -7.86
N THR A 316 -12.22 5.32 -6.93
CA THR A 316 -12.24 5.74 -5.52
C THR A 316 -11.03 5.19 -4.78
N ASP A 317 -10.60 5.86 -3.70
CA ASP A 317 -9.48 5.40 -2.88
C ASP A 317 -9.58 3.92 -2.49
N ILE A 318 -10.74 3.52 -1.98
CA ILE A 318 -10.96 2.15 -1.51
C ILE A 318 -10.77 1.14 -2.63
N ALA A 319 -11.22 1.47 -3.82
CA ALA A 319 -11.12 0.57 -4.96
C ALA A 319 -9.72 0.56 -5.59
N ALA A 320 -9.09 1.72 -5.69
CA ALA A 320 -7.76 1.86 -6.29
C ALA A 320 -6.61 1.36 -5.40
N ARG A 321 -6.88 1.16 -4.11
CA ARG A 321 -5.88 0.64 -3.16
C ARG A 321 -5.64 -0.84 -3.38
N GLY A 322 -4.38 -1.22 -3.31
CA GLY A 322 -3.96 -2.59 -3.61
C GLY A 322 -4.06 -2.96 -5.09
N LEU A 323 -4.34 -1.99 -5.98
CA LEU A 323 -4.20 -2.21 -7.40
C LEU A 323 -2.72 -2.29 -7.75
N ASP A 324 -2.37 -3.33 -8.48
CA ASP A 324 -1.08 -3.45 -9.17
C ASP A 324 -1.10 -2.57 -10.43
N ILE A 325 -1.21 -1.28 -10.19
CA ILE A 325 -1.06 -0.24 -11.20
C ILE A 325 0.07 0.66 -10.69
N GLU A 326 1.22 0.46 -11.26
CA GLU A 326 2.43 1.22 -10.96
C GLU A 326 3.00 1.78 -12.27
N LYS A 327 3.86 2.77 -12.16
CA LYS A 327 4.52 3.42 -13.29
C LYS A 327 3.55 4.12 -14.25
N LEU A 328 2.45 4.62 -13.72
CA LEU A 328 1.54 5.42 -14.55
C LEU A 328 2.22 6.71 -14.99
N PRO A 329 2.01 7.15 -16.22
CA PRO A 329 2.51 8.44 -16.67
C PRO A 329 1.87 9.60 -15.89
N VAL A 330 0.59 9.48 -15.54
CA VAL A 330 -0.11 10.53 -14.79
C VAL A 330 -1.14 9.98 -13.80
N VAL A 331 -1.15 10.62 -12.62
CA VAL A 331 -2.17 10.44 -11.58
C VAL A 331 -2.80 11.80 -11.28
N ILE A 332 -4.13 11.84 -11.22
CA ILE A 332 -4.87 13.08 -11.02
C ILE A 332 -5.77 12.97 -9.79
N ASN A 333 -5.55 13.82 -8.81
CA ASN A 333 -6.48 14.05 -7.71
C ASN A 333 -7.56 15.04 -8.16
N PHE A 334 -8.65 14.53 -8.73
CA PHE A 334 -9.83 15.35 -9.05
C PHE A 334 -10.50 15.89 -7.77
N ASN A 335 -10.54 15.03 -6.74
CA ASN A 335 -10.82 15.43 -5.37
C ASN A 335 -9.61 15.10 -4.47
N LEU A 336 -9.31 15.95 -3.51
CA LEU A 336 -8.28 15.67 -2.52
C LEU A 336 -8.63 14.43 -1.66
N PRO A 337 -7.66 13.61 -1.27
CA PRO A 337 -7.90 12.51 -0.34
C PRO A 337 -8.20 13.03 1.07
N ARG A 338 -8.87 12.20 1.88
CA ARG A 338 -9.22 12.57 3.26
C ARG A 338 -8.02 12.70 4.19
N SER A 339 -6.94 11.98 3.92
CA SER A 339 -5.75 11.98 4.77
C SER A 339 -4.47 12.28 3.99
N PRO A 340 -3.47 12.88 4.65
CA PRO A 340 -2.16 13.13 4.04
C PRO A 340 -1.44 11.85 3.59
N SER A 341 -1.63 10.72 4.30
CA SER A 341 -1.05 9.43 3.90
C SER A 341 -1.68 8.90 2.61
N ASP A 342 -2.99 9.08 2.44
CA ASP A 342 -3.67 8.68 1.20
C ASP A 342 -3.17 9.48 -0.01
N TYR A 343 -2.80 10.75 0.19
CA TYR A 343 -2.18 11.55 -0.85
C TYR A 343 -0.90 10.91 -1.38
N MET A 344 0.00 10.50 -0.48
CA MET A 344 1.24 9.81 -0.86
C MET A 344 0.97 8.47 -1.55
N HIS A 345 -0.02 7.71 -1.10
CA HIS A 345 -0.42 6.45 -1.72
C HIS A 345 -1.00 6.63 -3.12
N ARG A 346 -1.74 7.73 -3.37
CA ARG A 346 -2.28 8.05 -4.70
C ARG A 346 -1.17 8.44 -5.67
N ILE A 347 -0.35 9.42 -5.31
CA ILE A 347 0.70 9.93 -6.19
C ILE A 347 1.81 8.89 -6.42
N GLY A 348 2.04 7.99 -5.45
CA GLY A 348 2.95 6.88 -5.57
C GLY A 348 2.55 5.81 -6.60
N ARG A 349 1.44 5.98 -7.33
CA ARG A 349 1.08 5.17 -8.51
C ARG A 349 1.76 5.68 -9.78
N SER A 350 2.28 6.90 -9.77
CA SER A 350 2.99 7.52 -10.88
C SER A 350 4.49 7.56 -10.60
N GLY A 351 5.30 7.42 -11.64
CA GLY A 351 6.76 7.54 -11.63
C GLY A 351 7.48 6.50 -10.79
N ARG A 352 8.29 5.63 -11.41
CA ARG A 352 9.27 4.75 -10.74
C ARG A 352 10.27 4.20 -11.74
N ALA A 353 11.38 3.69 -11.21
CA ALA A 353 12.43 2.99 -11.96
C ALA A 353 13.03 3.79 -13.13
N GLY A 354 13.26 5.10 -12.92
CA GLY A 354 13.94 5.96 -13.90
C GLY A 354 13.01 6.71 -14.87
N GLU A 355 11.69 6.47 -14.82
CA GLU A 355 10.72 7.24 -15.61
C GLU A 355 10.09 8.37 -14.77
N VAL A 356 9.95 9.53 -15.39
CA VAL A 356 9.33 10.70 -14.77
C VAL A 356 7.82 10.51 -14.72
N GLY A 357 7.26 10.46 -13.53
CA GLY A 357 5.82 10.43 -13.31
C GLY A 357 5.25 11.81 -13.04
N LEU A 358 3.97 12.01 -13.34
CA LEU A 358 3.26 13.25 -13.09
C LEU A 358 2.09 13.03 -12.14
N ALA A 359 2.03 13.83 -11.07
CA ALA A 359 0.90 13.86 -10.14
C ALA A 359 0.27 15.25 -10.15
N ILE A 360 -1.02 15.32 -10.45
CA ILE A 360 -1.77 16.58 -10.53
C ILE A 360 -2.84 16.60 -9.46
N SER A 361 -3.00 17.74 -8.80
CA SER A 361 -4.11 18.01 -7.89
C SER A 361 -4.92 19.21 -8.38
N LEU A 362 -6.23 19.03 -8.55
CA LEU A 362 -7.16 20.09 -8.87
C LEU A 362 -7.81 20.58 -7.58
N ILE A 363 -7.46 21.77 -7.14
CA ILE A 363 -7.97 22.34 -5.89
C ILE A 363 -8.84 23.57 -6.16
N ASP A 364 -9.98 23.66 -5.50
CA ASP A 364 -10.75 24.89 -5.42
C ASP A 364 -10.48 25.60 -4.07
N HIS A 365 -11.08 26.78 -3.87
CA HIS A 365 -10.82 27.54 -2.65
C HIS A 365 -11.27 26.82 -1.37
N GLU A 366 -12.28 25.93 -1.41
CA GLU A 366 -12.67 25.12 -0.26
C GLU A 366 -11.58 24.07 0.10
N ASP A 367 -10.81 23.64 -0.88
CA ASP A 367 -9.75 22.66 -0.73
C ASP A 367 -8.44 23.23 -0.16
N TYR A 368 -8.23 24.57 -0.17
CA TYR A 368 -6.95 25.19 0.20
C TYR A 368 -6.44 24.81 1.58
N HIS A 369 -7.30 24.97 2.60
CA HIS A 369 -6.91 24.63 3.97
C HIS A 369 -6.54 23.16 4.11
N HIS A 370 -7.33 22.27 3.52
CA HIS A 370 -7.08 20.84 3.57
C HIS A 370 -5.78 20.47 2.83
N PHE A 371 -5.52 21.09 1.68
CA PHE A 371 -4.28 20.86 0.95
C PHE A 371 -3.05 21.34 1.72
N THR A 372 -3.13 22.49 2.39
CA THR A 372 -2.06 22.97 3.30
C THR A 372 -1.74 21.97 4.41
N VAL A 373 -2.75 21.28 4.97
CA VAL A 373 -2.52 20.21 5.94
C VAL A 373 -1.78 19.03 5.31
N ILE A 374 -2.14 18.66 4.07
CA ILE A 374 -1.44 17.61 3.31
C ILE A 374 0.03 17.98 3.10
N GLU A 375 0.30 19.22 2.66
CA GLU A 375 1.66 19.71 2.44
C GLU A 375 2.50 19.69 3.70
N LYS A 376 1.98 20.26 4.80
CA LYS A 376 2.68 20.30 6.10
C LYS A 376 3.04 18.91 6.61
N LYS A 377 2.11 17.96 6.54
CA LYS A 377 2.33 16.60 7.04
C LYS A 377 3.31 15.81 6.18
N ASN A 378 3.30 16.02 4.87
CA ASN A 378 4.19 15.34 3.94
C ASN A 378 5.50 16.10 3.70
N LYS A 379 5.67 17.29 4.31
CA LYS A 379 6.85 18.17 4.16
C LYS A 379 7.13 18.54 2.69
N ILE A 380 6.06 18.78 1.93
CA ILE A 380 6.09 19.22 0.54
C ILE A 380 5.55 20.65 0.45
N TRP A 381 5.99 21.40 -0.53
CA TRP A 381 5.49 22.74 -0.86
C TRP A 381 5.38 22.83 -2.36
N LEU A 382 4.17 23.06 -2.86
CA LEU A 382 3.88 23.07 -4.28
C LEU A 382 3.34 24.44 -4.68
N GLU A 383 3.86 24.96 -5.78
CA GLU A 383 3.36 26.20 -6.35
C GLU A 383 1.91 26.00 -6.85
N ARG A 384 1.09 27.04 -6.68
CA ARG A 384 -0.28 27.07 -7.18
C ARG A 384 -0.25 27.59 -8.61
N GLU A 385 -0.55 26.71 -9.56
CA GLU A 385 -0.57 27.05 -10.96
C GLU A 385 -1.99 27.34 -11.42
N GLN A 386 -2.13 28.06 -12.51
CA GLN A 386 -3.40 28.31 -13.20
C GLN A 386 -3.36 27.67 -14.59
N VAL A 387 -4.50 27.28 -15.12
CA VAL A 387 -4.63 26.77 -16.49
C VAL A 387 -5.15 27.89 -17.36
N GLU A 388 -4.44 28.21 -18.45
CA GLU A 388 -4.82 29.27 -19.38
C GLU A 388 -6.24 29.06 -19.92
N GLY A 389 -7.07 30.08 -19.82
CA GLY A 389 -8.50 30.04 -20.19
C GLY A 389 -9.42 29.41 -19.15
N PHE A 390 -8.91 29.06 -17.97
CA PHE A 390 -9.64 28.52 -16.82
C PHE A 390 -9.12 29.11 -15.51
N GLU A 391 -8.77 30.37 -15.54
CA GLU A 391 -8.24 31.08 -14.37
C GLU A 391 -9.29 31.10 -13.26
N ALA A 392 -8.90 30.66 -12.07
CA ALA A 392 -9.79 30.68 -10.91
C ALA A 392 -10.02 32.13 -10.46
N ASP A 393 -11.22 32.42 -10.00
CA ASP A 393 -11.57 33.70 -9.41
C ASP A 393 -10.64 34.05 -8.25
N GLU A 394 -10.25 35.33 -8.12
CA GLU A 394 -9.44 35.78 -7.01
C GLU A 394 -10.19 35.58 -5.69
N ILE A 395 -9.52 34.95 -4.73
CA ILE A 395 -10.07 34.75 -3.39
C ILE A 395 -9.93 36.07 -2.64
N SER A 396 -11.06 36.70 -2.34
CA SER A 396 -11.10 37.98 -1.60
C SER A 396 -10.77 37.85 -0.09
N ASP A 397 -10.28 36.72 0.35
CA ASP A 397 -10.09 36.44 1.78
C ASP A 397 -8.60 36.48 2.14
N ASN A 398 -8.18 37.59 2.79
CA ASN A 398 -6.81 37.82 3.30
C ASN A 398 -6.30 36.76 4.30
N SER A 399 -7.14 35.82 4.71
CA SER A 399 -6.77 34.74 5.65
C SER A 399 -5.98 33.61 4.99
N ILE A 400 -5.97 33.52 3.65
CA ILE A 400 -5.37 32.41 2.90
C ILE A 400 -3.97 32.75 2.37
N LEU A 401 -3.62 34.03 2.25
CA LEU A 401 -2.35 34.49 1.72
C LEU A 401 -1.17 34.45 2.73
N ALA A 402 -1.42 34.13 3.99
CA ALA A 402 -0.41 34.12 5.04
C ALA A 402 0.22 32.73 5.27
N VAL A 403 0.52 31.96 4.22
CA VAL A 403 1.46 30.84 4.35
C VAL A 403 2.81 31.29 3.83
N GLU A 404 3.51 32.08 4.65
CA GLU A 404 4.91 32.42 4.41
C GLU A 404 5.74 31.14 4.23
N LYS A 405 6.55 31.09 3.17
CA LYS A 405 7.65 30.13 3.06
C LYS A 405 8.41 30.09 4.36
N PRO A 406 8.75 28.93 4.92
CA PRO A 406 9.70 28.88 6.02
C PRO A 406 11.00 29.53 5.54
N MET A 407 11.35 30.66 6.13
CA MET A 407 12.67 31.26 5.92
C MET A 407 13.73 30.17 6.19
N ALA A 408 14.65 30.00 5.25
CA ALA A 408 15.86 29.21 5.45
C ALA A 408 16.49 29.64 6.79
N ALA A 409 16.82 28.65 7.62
CA ALA A 409 17.41 28.91 8.92
C ALA A 409 18.67 29.73 8.74
N PRO A 410 18.85 30.87 9.47
CA PRO A 410 20.10 31.60 9.44
C PRO A 410 21.18 30.77 10.14
N GLU A 411 22.32 30.62 9.47
CA GLU A 411 23.52 30.07 10.04
C GLU A 411 23.92 30.83 11.32
N GLY A 412 24.40 30.08 12.28
CA GLY A 412 24.52 30.47 13.67
C GLY A 412 25.35 31.66 13.98
N THR A 413 24.94 32.37 14.99
CA THR A 413 25.84 33.01 15.98
C THR A 413 25.21 32.86 17.36
N GLY A 414 25.93 32.22 18.25
CA GLY A 414 25.51 31.94 19.60
C GLY A 414 25.36 33.20 20.46
N LYS A 415 24.37 33.14 21.37
CA LYS A 415 24.48 33.70 22.72
C LYS A 415 23.41 33.15 23.63
N LYS A 416 23.86 32.58 24.75
CA LYS A 416 23.05 32.12 25.90
C LYS A 416 22.23 33.26 26.51
N LYS A 417 20.95 33.01 26.85
CA LYS A 417 20.28 33.62 28.01
C LYS A 417 19.10 32.78 28.51
N ARG A 418 19.30 32.20 29.65
CA ARG A 418 18.55 32.22 30.94
C ARG A 418 17.05 31.94 30.95
N LYS A 419 16.77 30.87 31.69
CA LYS A 419 15.48 30.37 32.21
C LYS A 419 14.57 31.44 32.83
N LYS A 420 13.27 31.36 32.55
CA LYS A 420 12.23 31.65 33.52
C LYS A 420 11.23 30.49 33.59
N LYS A 421 11.13 29.90 34.77
CA LYS A 421 10.07 28.94 35.13
C LYS A 421 8.77 29.74 35.25
N THR A 422 7.69 29.22 34.68
CA THR A 422 6.32 29.62 35.10
C THR A 422 5.55 28.33 35.32
N THR A 423 5.23 28.12 36.56
CA THR A 423 4.33 27.10 37.11
C THR A 423 2.94 27.36 36.60
N ILE A 424 2.25 26.38 36.04
CA ILE A 424 0.81 26.42 35.79
C ILE A 424 0.17 25.30 36.60
N ASN A 425 -0.79 25.72 37.45
CA ASN A 425 -1.56 24.92 38.36
C ASN A 425 -2.29 23.75 37.69
N ALA A 426 -2.19 22.62 38.35
CA ALA A 426 -3.12 21.52 38.23
C ALA A 426 -4.34 21.83 39.11
N ASP A 427 -5.47 22.18 38.50
CA ASP A 427 -6.80 22.15 39.16
C ASP A 427 -7.88 22.50 38.11
N ILE A 428 -8.28 21.54 37.28
CA ILE A 428 -9.60 21.48 36.62
C ILE A 428 -9.82 20.03 36.19
N TRP A 429 -10.14 19.14 37.11
CA TRP A 429 -10.84 17.87 36.84
C TRP A 429 -11.23 17.22 38.18
N SER A 430 -12.13 17.90 38.89
CA SER A 430 -12.92 17.27 39.97
C SER A 430 -14.38 17.54 39.68
N GLY A 431 -15.12 16.51 39.35
CA GLY A 431 -16.56 16.60 39.28
C GLY A 431 -17.19 15.74 38.19
N TYR A 432 -17.20 14.43 38.37
CA TYR A 432 -18.33 13.56 37.96
C TYR A 432 -18.33 12.30 38.81
N SER A 433 -19.18 12.33 39.83
CA SER A 433 -19.58 11.18 40.65
C SER A 433 -20.57 10.30 39.84
N LYS A 434 -20.43 8.99 40.00
CA LYS A 434 -21.38 7.96 39.56
C LYS A 434 -22.74 8.14 40.28
N PRO A 435 -23.84 7.78 39.65
CA PRO A 435 -24.98 7.19 40.35
C PRO A 435 -25.08 5.70 40.13
N GLU A 436 -25.69 5.06 41.07
CA GLU A 436 -25.90 3.67 41.40
C GLU A 436 -26.33 2.71 40.25
#